data_9672f7b90af23ae99a3ba8504626d3f2
#
_entry.id   9672f7b90af23ae99a3ba8504626d3f2
#
_cell.length_a   1.000
_cell.length_b   1.000
_cell.length_c   1.000
_cell.angle_alpha   90.00
_cell.angle_beta   90.00
_cell.angle_gamma   90.00
#
_symmetry.space_group_name_H-M   'P 1'
#
loop_
_entity.id
_entity.type
_entity.pdbx_description
1 polymer ?
#
loop_
_entity_poly.entity_id
_entity_poly.type
_entity_poly.pdbx_seq_one_letter_code
_entity_poly.pdbx_strand_id
1 'polypeptide(L)'
;PASRIVFEEAGEYVLAFSAQVSSTSASTVHFYFWPSINGVDAANSGMATALHQNNATLVTSRTQIFTVAAGDYLEVNYMFDSTSGFLNYTAAASPVPAIPASTLSITRLHG
;
A
#
# COMPACT_ATOMS: atom_id res chain seq x y z
N PRO A 1 11.22 -8.54 10.65
CA PRO A 1 9.87 -8.04 10.91
C PRO A 1 8.82 -8.94 10.31
N ALA A 2 7.65 -8.86 10.87
CA ALA A 2 6.56 -9.76 10.55
C ALA A 2 5.89 -9.46 9.21
N SER A 3 6.28 -8.41 8.49
CA SER A 3 5.57 -7.93 7.31
C SER A 3 6.21 -8.35 5.99
N ARG A 4 7.04 -9.39 6.00
CA ARG A 4 7.66 -9.91 4.79
C ARG A 4 6.77 -10.91 4.08
N ILE A 5 6.77 -10.86 2.76
CA ILE A 5 6.15 -11.87 1.92
C ILE A 5 7.25 -12.52 1.10
N VAL A 6 7.43 -13.82 1.29
CA VAL A 6 8.50 -14.57 0.61
C VAL A 6 7.93 -15.23 -0.64
N PHE A 7 8.63 -15.06 -1.76
CA PHE A 7 8.27 -15.74 -3.01
C PHE A 7 8.96 -17.10 -3.04
N GLU A 8 8.19 -18.17 -3.06
CA GLU A 8 8.75 -19.52 -3.08
C GLU A 8 9.18 -19.94 -4.46
N GLU A 9 8.60 -19.35 -5.49
CA GLU A 9 8.91 -19.67 -6.88
C GLU A 9 9.30 -18.42 -7.65
N ALA A 10 10.28 -18.54 -8.52
CA ALA A 10 10.66 -17.46 -9.40
C ALA A 10 9.55 -17.19 -10.42
N GLY A 11 9.46 -15.97 -10.92
CA GLY A 11 8.51 -15.62 -11.95
C GLY A 11 8.14 -14.15 -11.92
N GLU A 12 7.12 -13.81 -12.72
CA GLU A 12 6.54 -12.47 -12.73
C GLU A 12 5.27 -12.47 -11.90
N TYR A 13 5.15 -11.45 -11.04
CA TYR A 13 4.02 -11.29 -10.14
C TYR A 13 3.40 -9.92 -10.28
N VAL A 14 2.08 -9.87 -10.20
CA VAL A 14 1.34 -8.61 -10.11
C VAL A 14 1.11 -8.30 -8.64
N LEU A 15 1.53 -7.12 -8.23
CA LEU A 15 1.24 -6.56 -6.91
C LEU A 15 0.17 -5.50 -7.08
N ALA A 16 -0.96 -5.66 -6.41
CA ALA A 16 -2.02 -4.66 -6.37
C ALA A 16 -2.21 -4.22 -4.92
N PHE A 17 -2.02 -2.95 -4.66
CA PHE A 17 -2.15 -2.36 -3.33
C PHE A 17 -3.17 -1.24 -3.37
N SER A 18 -4.03 -1.17 -2.36
CA SER A 18 -4.89 -0.01 -2.15
C SER A 18 -4.93 0.35 -0.67
N ALA A 19 -5.15 1.62 -0.39
CA ALA A 19 -5.26 2.11 0.97
C ALA A 19 -6.33 3.18 1.05
N GLN A 20 -7.07 3.19 2.16
CA GLN A 20 -7.99 4.26 2.50
C GLN A 20 -7.27 5.16 3.51
N VAL A 21 -6.97 6.38 3.09
CA VAL A 21 -6.15 7.30 3.88
C VAL A 21 -6.96 8.53 4.25
N SER A 22 -6.70 9.05 5.45
CA SER A 22 -7.40 10.22 5.98
C SER A 22 -6.43 11.11 6.73
N SER A 23 -6.85 12.34 7.00
CA SER A 23 -6.07 13.30 7.78
C SER A 23 -6.98 14.13 8.67
N THR A 24 -6.47 14.49 9.85
CA THR A 24 -7.14 15.43 10.75
C THR A 24 -6.58 16.85 10.62
N SER A 25 -5.65 17.09 9.70
CA SER A 25 -5.05 18.41 9.50
C SER A 25 -5.82 19.21 8.44
N ALA A 26 -5.91 20.53 8.65
CA ALA A 26 -6.42 21.45 7.65
C ALA A 26 -5.38 21.74 6.57
N SER A 27 -4.11 21.48 6.84
CA SER A 27 -3.02 21.63 5.87
C SER A 27 -2.87 20.35 5.05
N THR A 28 -2.24 20.47 3.89
CA THR A 28 -2.01 19.31 3.01
C THR A 28 -1.11 18.31 3.70
N VAL A 29 -1.53 17.04 3.69
CA VAL A 29 -0.76 15.91 4.20
C VAL A 29 -0.54 14.94 3.05
N HIS A 30 0.71 14.48 2.88
CA HIS A 30 1.05 13.52 1.83
C HIS A 30 1.17 12.12 2.41
N PHE A 31 0.64 11.16 1.68
CA PHE A 31 0.82 9.73 1.93
C PHE A 31 1.74 9.18 0.86
N TYR A 32 2.76 8.43 1.29
CA TYR A 32 3.71 7.78 0.39
C TYR A 32 3.65 6.27 0.60
N PHE A 33 3.76 5.54 -0.48
CA PHE A 33 3.82 4.08 -0.47
C PHE A 33 4.91 3.64 -1.44
N TRP A 34 5.69 2.66 -1.04
CA TRP A 34 6.65 2.02 -1.95
C TRP A 34 6.96 0.60 -1.49
N PRO A 35 7.09 -0.34 -2.44
CA PRO A 35 7.53 -1.69 -2.13
C PRO A 35 9.05 -1.77 -2.13
N SER A 36 9.57 -2.74 -1.37
CA SER A 36 10.98 -3.10 -1.44
C SER A 36 11.13 -4.60 -1.65
N ILE A 37 12.16 -4.99 -2.36
CA ILE A 37 12.50 -6.38 -2.64
C ILE A 37 13.87 -6.64 -2.02
N ASN A 38 13.95 -7.64 -1.15
CA ASN A 38 15.19 -8.00 -0.43
C ASN A 38 15.80 -6.82 0.31
N GLY A 39 14.95 -5.93 0.84
CA GLY A 39 15.40 -4.77 1.60
C GLY A 39 15.84 -3.58 0.74
N VAL A 40 15.70 -3.65 -0.58
CA VAL A 40 16.06 -2.57 -1.49
C VAL A 40 14.78 -1.98 -2.09
N ASP A 41 14.63 -0.66 -1.99
CA ASP A 41 13.45 0.01 -2.55
C ASP A 41 13.37 -0.22 -4.06
N ALA A 42 12.22 -0.68 -4.53
CA ALA A 42 12.02 -0.94 -5.95
C ALA A 42 11.93 0.40 -6.70
N ALA A 43 12.77 0.58 -7.70
CA ALA A 43 12.82 1.82 -8.46
C ALA A 43 11.51 2.06 -9.22
N ASN A 44 11.05 3.30 -9.24
CA ASN A 44 9.87 3.73 -9.99
C ASN A 44 8.58 3.02 -9.57
N SER A 45 8.54 2.53 -8.33
CA SER A 45 7.42 1.72 -7.86
C SER A 45 6.57 2.41 -6.79
N GLY A 46 7.00 3.56 -6.31
CA GLY A 46 6.28 4.28 -5.29
C GLY A 46 5.11 5.08 -5.82
N MET A 47 4.28 5.55 -4.91
CA MET A 47 3.22 6.50 -5.22
C MET A 47 3.09 7.51 -4.10
N ALA A 48 2.58 8.69 -4.44
CA ALA A 48 2.30 9.74 -3.49
C ALA A 48 0.87 10.23 -3.69
N THR A 49 0.17 10.46 -2.60
CA THR A 49 -1.21 10.97 -2.61
C THR A 49 -1.29 12.13 -1.64
N ALA A 50 -1.96 13.21 -2.05
CA ALA A 50 -2.12 14.39 -1.21
C ALA A 50 -3.55 14.47 -0.67
N LEU A 51 -3.67 14.73 0.63
CA LEU A 51 -4.93 15.00 1.30
C LEU A 51 -4.97 16.50 1.60
N HIS A 52 -5.93 17.20 0.99
CA HIS A 52 -5.97 18.66 1.02
C HIS A 52 -6.92 19.24 2.05
N GLN A 53 -7.71 18.41 2.73
CA GLN A 53 -8.74 18.90 3.64
C GLN A 53 -8.74 18.12 4.93
N ASN A 54 -9.15 18.80 6.01
CA ASN A 54 -9.42 18.17 7.28
C ASN A 54 -10.53 17.13 7.12
N ASN A 55 -10.31 15.93 7.68
CA ASN A 55 -11.24 14.81 7.62
C ASN A 55 -11.50 14.28 6.20
N ALA A 56 -10.65 14.64 5.23
CA ALA A 56 -10.74 14.05 3.91
C ALA A 56 -10.36 12.58 3.97
N THR A 57 -11.05 11.76 3.18
CA THR A 57 -10.74 10.35 3.02
C THR A 57 -10.60 10.06 1.54
N LEU A 58 -9.50 9.43 1.17
CA LEU A 58 -9.22 9.06 -0.21
C LEU A 58 -8.83 7.60 -0.28
N VAL A 59 -9.24 6.94 -1.37
CA VAL A 59 -8.72 5.62 -1.71
C VAL A 59 -7.64 5.82 -2.77
N THR A 60 -6.46 5.29 -2.50
CA THR A 60 -5.34 5.34 -3.42
C THR A 60 -4.87 3.94 -3.73
N SER A 61 -4.45 3.69 -4.96
CA SER A 61 -4.06 2.36 -5.38
C SER A 61 -2.91 2.38 -6.37
N ARG A 62 -2.16 1.28 -6.39
CA ARG A 62 -1.05 1.08 -7.31
C ARG A 62 -0.99 -0.38 -7.69
N THR A 63 -0.78 -0.64 -8.98
CA THR A 63 -0.58 -1.99 -9.53
C THR A 63 0.74 -2.02 -10.26
N GLN A 64 1.56 -3.04 -9.97
CA GLN A 64 2.88 -3.17 -10.57
C GLN A 64 3.21 -4.63 -10.83
N ILE A 65 4.14 -4.85 -11.76
CA ILE A 65 4.64 -6.18 -12.08
C ILE A 65 6.11 -6.24 -11.67
N PHE A 66 6.47 -7.31 -10.94
CA PHE A 66 7.83 -7.56 -10.50
C PHE A 66 8.29 -8.91 -11.03
N THR A 67 9.57 -8.98 -11.40
CA THR A 67 10.25 -10.24 -11.67
C THR A 67 11.09 -10.58 -10.44
N VAL A 68 10.89 -11.76 -9.87
CA VAL A 68 11.58 -12.19 -8.66
C VAL A 68 12.19 -13.56 -8.84
N ALA A 69 13.21 -13.87 -8.02
CA ALA A 69 13.80 -15.19 -7.89
C ALA A 69 13.21 -15.90 -6.68
N ALA A 70 13.31 -17.21 -6.66
CA ALA A 70 12.88 -17.99 -5.50
C ALA A 70 13.67 -17.55 -4.26
N GLY A 71 12.98 -17.33 -3.17
CA GLY A 71 13.57 -16.85 -1.92
C GLY A 71 13.60 -15.34 -1.76
N ASP A 72 13.31 -14.58 -2.81
CA ASP A 72 13.16 -13.13 -2.68
C ASP A 72 11.98 -12.82 -1.78
N TYR A 73 12.03 -11.66 -1.10
CA TYR A 73 10.93 -11.25 -0.25
C TYR A 73 10.52 -9.80 -0.53
N LEU A 74 9.24 -9.57 -0.37
CA LEU A 74 8.60 -8.27 -0.54
C LEU A 74 8.27 -7.67 0.81
N GLU A 75 8.53 -6.38 0.96
CA GLU A 75 8.02 -5.58 2.06
C GLU A 75 7.30 -4.38 1.49
N VAL A 76 6.20 -3.99 2.12
CA VAL A 76 5.42 -2.82 1.72
C VAL A 76 5.67 -1.73 2.75
N ASN A 77 6.08 -0.57 2.27
CA ASN A 77 6.42 0.57 3.12
C ASN A 77 5.46 1.72 2.87
N TYR A 78 5.09 2.43 3.92
CA TYR A 78 4.29 3.63 3.76
C TYR A 78 4.73 4.68 4.78
N MET A 79 4.41 5.94 4.47
CA MET A 79 4.73 7.06 5.34
C MET A 79 3.74 8.20 5.09
N PHE A 80 3.39 8.91 6.16
CA PHE A 80 2.75 10.21 6.06
C PHE A 80 3.76 11.28 6.44
N ASP A 81 3.71 12.44 5.79
CA ASP A 81 4.61 13.54 6.12
C ASP A 81 4.10 14.38 7.31
N SER A 82 3.07 13.90 8.00
CA SER A 82 2.51 14.53 9.19
C SER A 82 1.91 13.46 10.08
N THR A 83 1.97 13.67 11.40
CA THR A 83 1.33 12.78 12.37
C THR A 83 -0.21 12.84 12.29
N SER A 84 -0.76 13.77 11.54
CA SER A 84 -2.20 13.89 11.35
C SER A 84 -2.75 12.92 10.32
N GLY A 85 -1.92 12.30 9.50
CA GLY A 85 -2.35 11.30 8.51
C GLY A 85 -2.48 9.92 9.13
N PHE A 86 -3.42 9.13 8.63
CA PHE A 86 -3.60 7.75 9.11
C PHE A 86 -4.31 6.88 8.07
N LEU A 87 -4.10 5.57 8.19
CA LEU A 87 -4.86 4.58 7.44
C LEU A 87 -6.22 4.44 8.12
N ASN A 88 -7.29 4.57 7.34
CA ASN A 88 -8.63 4.67 7.87
C ASN A 88 -9.43 3.39 7.64
N TYR A 89 -9.75 2.70 8.74
CA TYR A 89 -10.68 1.58 8.74
C TYR A 89 -12.09 2.10 9.02
N THR A 90 -13.07 1.65 8.24
CA THR A 90 -14.47 2.02 8.48
C THR A 90 -15.23 0.79 8.94
N ALA A 91 -15.81 0.88 10.14
CA ALA A 91 -16.59 -0.21 10.69
C ALA A 91 -17.88 -0.41 9.89
N ALA A 92 -18.41 -1.64 9.92
CA ALA A 92 -19.66 -1.95 9.24
C ALA A 92 -20.80 -1.11 9.80
N ALA A 93 -21.61 -0.57 8.88
CA ALA A 93 -22.84 0.15 9.22
C ALA A 93 -23.88 -0.22 8.16
N SER A 94 -24.89 -1.01 8.58
CA SER A 94 -25.89 -1.56 7.64
C SER A 94 -26.48 -0.47 6.75
N PRO A 95 -26.60 -0.65 5.43
CA PRO A 95 -26.27 -1.87 4.66
C PRO A 95 -24.81 -1.95 4.21
N VAL A 96 -23.92 -1.06 4.67
CA VAL A 96 -22.53 -0.99 4.21
C VAL A 96 -21.68 -1.94 5.07
N PRO A 97 -20.95 -2.88 4.44
CA PRO A 97 -20.01 -3.73 5.20
C PRO A 97 -18.78 -2.92 5.64
N ALA A 98 -17.99 -3.50 6.54
CA ALA A 98 -16.74 -2.89 6.97
C ALA A 98 -15.82 -2.65 5.78
N ILE A 99 -15.07 -1.54 5.82
CA ILE A 99 -14.14 -1.15 4.77
C ILE A 99 -12.74 -1.22 5.34
N PRO A 100 -11.84 -2.06 4.78
CA PRO A 100 -10.49 -2.19 5.31
C PRO A 100 -9.65 -0.94 5.04
N ALA A 101 -8.68 -0.68 5.92
CA ALA A 101 -7.76 0.44 5.76
C ALA A 101 -6.80 0.22 4.59
N SER A 102 -6.45 -1.02 4.29
CA SER A 102 -5.60 -1.34 3.14
C SER A 102 -5.88 -2.75 2.66
N THR A 103 -5.59 -2.98 1.38
CA THR A 103 -5.66 -4.31 0.79
C THR A 103 -4.41 -4.54 -0.04
N LEU A 104 -3.97 -5.79 -0.09
CA LEU A 104 -2.81 -6.20 -0.87
C LEU A 104 -3.13 -7.52 -1.55
N SER A 105 -2.88 -7.58 -2.84
CA SER A 105 -3.09 -8.78 -3.64
C SER A 105 -1.84 -9.05 -4.45
N ILE A 106 -1.38 -10.30 -4.48
CA ILE A 106 -0.22 -10.71 -5.25
C ILE A 106 -0.62 -11.94 -6.06
N THR A 107 -0.43 -11.86 -7.37
CA THR A 107 -0.78 -12.94 -8.29
C THR A 107 0.40 -13.25 -9.18
N ARG A 108 0.78 -14.52 -9.28
CA ARG A 108 1.83 -14.95 -10.21
C ARG A 108 1.26 -14.99 -11.61
N LEU A 109 1.93 -14.30 -12.54
CA LEU A 109 1.51 -14.30 -13.95
C LEU A 109 2.02 -15.54 -14.68
N HIS A 110 3.30 -15.83 -14.55
CA HIS A 110 3.91 -17.04 -15.11
C HIS A 110 5.31 -17.20 -14.55
N GLY A 111 5.86 -18.36 -14.73
CA GLY A 111 7.17 -18.73 -14.20
C GLY A 111 8.35 -18.43 -15.09
#